data_74587a3718733c7f1d9eb0a97f725767
#
_entry.id   74587a3718733c7f1d9eb0a97f725767
#
_cell.length_a   1.000
_cell.length_b   1.000
_cell.length_c   1.000
_cell.angle_alpha   90.00
_cell.angle_beta   90.00
_cell.angle_gamma   90.00
#
_symmetry.space_group_name_H-M   'P 1'
#
loop_
_entity.id
_entity.type
_entity.pdbx_description
1 polymer ?
#
loop_
_entity_poly.entity_id
_entity_poly.type
_entity_poly.pdbx_seq_one_letter_code
_entity_poly.pdbx_strand_id
1 'polypeptide(L)'
;MTSEDFQKSLIDFAFQTIQKQEGILKELNHQIWSNPELAYEEHNAHQSICDLFEKLNLEGYHISRGVYGLKTAMRIEYRQGPGSGRRVVAFNAEYDALPEIGHACGHNLITTSSVAAFIATCETMRSLFPEKAELTVRLLGTPAEEAGGAKVQMLE
;
A
#
# COMPACT_ATOMS: atom_id res chain seq x y z
N MET A 1 27.98 15.34 -7.18
CA MET A 1 26.68 14.82 -7.63
C MET A 1 25.73 16.01 -7.67
N THR A 2 25.18 16.35 -8.81
CA THR A 2 24.22 17.45 -8.94
C THR A 2 22.88 17.05 -8.31
N SER A 3 21.97 18.01 -8.11
CA SER A 3 20.61 17.72 -7.62
C SER A 3 19.85 16.79 -8.60
N GLU A 4 20.07 16.98 -9.89
CA GLU A 4 19.45 16.15 -10.96
C GLU A 4 19.99 14.72 -10.95
N ASP A 5 21.31 14.53 -10.79
CA ASP A 5 21.90 13.19 -10.69
C ASP A 5 21.35 12.43 -9.48
N PHE A 6 21.17 13.15 -8.36
CA PHE A 6 20.61 12.56 -7.16
C PHE A 6 19.15 12.14 -7.33
N GLN A 7 18.31 13.01 -7.89
CA GLN A 7 16.92 12.68 -8.19
C GLN A 7 16.80 11.49 -9.12
N LYS A 8 17.64 11.45 -10.18
CA LYS A 8 17.67 10.32 -11.09
C LYS A 8 18.02 9.02 -10.39
N SER A 9 19.01 9.04 -9.48
CA SER A 9 19.39 7.84 -8.73
C SER A 9 18.28 7.31 -7.82
N LEU A 10 17.46 8.21 -7.23
CA LEU A 10 16.29 7.82 -6.44
C LEU A 10 15.22 7.14 -7.29
N ILE A 11 14.94 7.73 -8.46
CA ILE A 11 13.95 7.18 -9.39
C ILE A 11 14.41 5.80 -9.89
N ASP A 12 15.66 5.67 -10.31
CA ASP A 12 16.22 4.41 -10.80
C ASP A 12 16.17 3.31 -9.71
N PHE A 13 16.48 3.66 -8.46
CA PHE A 13 16.40 2.73 -7.33
C PHE A 13 14.96 2.29 -7.07
N ALA A 14 14.01 3.22 -7.07
CA ALA A 14 12.58 2.92 -6.90
C ALA A 14 12.06 1.99 -7.99
N PHE A 15 12.39 2.25 -9.26
CA PHE A 15 12.02 1.38 -10.37
C PHE A 15 12.62 -0.02 -10.25
N GLN A 16 13.90 -0.13 -9.91
CA GLN A 16 14.55 -1.43 -9.70
C GLN A 16 13.88 -2.20 -8.55
N THR A 17 13.46 -1.51 -7.50
CA THR A 17 12.74 -2.12 -6.39
C THR A 17 11.40 -2.69 -6.86
N ILE A 18 10.62 -1.92 -7.63
CA ILE A 18 9.35 -2.38 -8.19
C ILE A 18 9.57 -3.60 -9.12
N GLN A 19 10.57 -3.56 -10.00
CA GLN A 19 10.89 -4.66 -10.89
C GLN A 19 11.23 -5.96 -10.13
N LYS A 20 11.96 -5.85 -9.02
CA LYS A 20 12.26 -7.03 -8.16
C LYS A 20 11.00 -7.65 -7.57
N GLN A 21 9.96 -6.86 -7.36
CA GLN A 21 8.69 -7.30 -6.78
C GLN A 21 7.61 -7.61 -7.84
N GLU A 22 7.95 -7.57 -9.13
CA GLU A 22 6.98 -7.73 -10.23
C GLU A 22 6.11 -8.98 -10.07
N GLY A 23 6.72 -10.12 -9.71
CA GLY A 23 6.01 -11.38 -9.56
C GLY A 23 4.91 -11.34 -8.51
N ILE A 24 5.22 -10.83 -7.30
CA ILE A 24 4.24 -10.74 -6.21
C ILE A 24 3.19 -9.67 -6.47
N LEU A 25 3.54 -8.58 -7.16
CA LEU A 25 2.60 -7.53 -7.52
C LEU A 25 1.60 -8.02 -8.58
N LYS A 26 2.05 -8.77 -9.57
CA LYS A 26 1.18 -9.41 -10.56
C LYS A 26 0.24 -10.42 -9.91
N GLU A 27 0.75 -11.22 -8.98
CA GLU A 27 -0.06 -12.18 -8.23
C GLU A 27 -1.13 -11.47 -7.40
N LEU A 28 -0.76 -10.42 -6.65
CA LEU A 28 -1.72 -9.62 -5.89
C LEU A 28 -2.82 -9.06 -6.78
N ASN A 29 -2.42 -8.44 -7.91
CA ASN A 29 -3.39 -7.90 -8.88
C ASN A 29 -4.35 -8.97 -9.39
N HIS A 30 -3.82 -10.15 -9.71
CA HIS A 30 -4.63 -11.27 -10.21
C HIS A 30 -5.59 -11.79 -9.13
N GLN A 31 -5.13 -11.94 -7.90
CA GLN A 31 -5.96 -12.38 -6.77
C GLN A 31 -7.14 -11.44 -6.52
N ILE A 32 -6.91 -10.14 -6.52
CA ILE A 32 -7.99 -9.15 -6.35
C ILE A 32 -8.92 -9.19 -7.56
N TRP A 33 -8.38 -9.13 -8.78
CA TRP A 33 -9.17 -9.08 -10.00
C TRP A 33 -10.06 -10.32 -10.21
N SER A 34 -9.54 -11.51 -9.89
CA SER A 34 -10.26 -12.78 -10.07
C SER A 34 -11.29 -13.10 -8.98
N ASN A 35 -11.27 -12.35 -7.87
CA ASN A 35 -12.19 -12.50 -6.75
C ASN A 35 -12.84 -11.14 -6.43
N PRO A 36 -13.70 -10.61 -7.30
CA PRO A 36 -14.33 -9.31 -7.08
C PRO A 36 -15.27 -9.35 -5.88
N GLU A 37 -15.06 -8.44 -4.94
CA GLU A 37 -15.84 -8.32 -3.71
C GLU A 37 -16.45 -6.92 -3.63
N LEU A 38 -17.69 -6.85 -3.14
CA LEU A 38 -18.42 -5.59 -3.04
C LEU A 38 -18.04 -4.81 -1.78
N ALA A 39 -18.48 -3.56 -1.74
CA ALA A 39 -18.26 -2.63 -0.64
C ALA A 39 -18.51 -3.26 0.74
N TYR A 40 -17.56 -3.12 1.66
CA TYR A 40 -17.48 -3.67 3.01
C TYR A 40 -17.36 -5.21 3.13
N GLU A 41 -17.32 -5.95 2.02
CA GLU A 41 -17.18 -7.41 1.98
C GLU A 41 -15.86 -7.84 1.30
N GLU A 42 -14.88 -6.94 1.21
CA GLU A 42 -13.61 -7.13 0.52
C GLU A 42 -12.61 -7.97 1.35
N HIS A 43 -13.05 -9.13 1.82
CA HIS A 43 -12.28 -9.97 2.74
C HIS A 43 -11.05 -10.61 2.10
N ASN A 44 -11.18 -11.12 0.86
CA ASN A 44 -10.06 -11.73 0.13
C ASN A 44 -9.03 -10.68 -0.28
N ALA A 45 -9.47 -9.52 -0.77
CA ALA A 45 -8.56 -8.43 -1.11
C ALA A 45 -7.77 -7.95 0.11
N HIS A 46 -8.46 -7.67 1.22
CA HIS A 46 -7.85 -7.33 2.50
C HIS A 46 -6.84 -8.38 2.96
N GLN A 47 -7.23 -9.67 2.94
CA GLN A 47 -6.36 -10.76 3.36
C GLN A 47 -5.13 -10.87 2.45
N SER A 48 -5.31 -10.82 1.13
CA SER A 48 -4.22 -10.94 0.14
C SER A 48 -3.16 -9.84 0.30
N ILE A 49 -3.60 -8.59 0.57
CA ILE A 49 -2.68 -7.48 0.80
C ILE A 49 -1.90 -7.71 2.10
N CYS A 50 -2.58 -8.05 3.19
CA CYS A 50 -1.92 -8.28 4.46
C CYS A 50 -0.94 -9.46 4.41
N ASP A 51 -1.33 -10.58 3.78
CA ASP A 51 -0.49 -11.76 3.62
C ASP A 51 0.76 -11.48 2.78
N LEU A 52 0.66 -10.61 1.77
CA LEU A 52 1.81 -10.16 1.01
C LEU A 52 2.86 -9.54 1.94
N PHE A 53 2.48 -8.63 2.82
CA PHE A 53 3.41 -7.98 3.74
C PHE A 53 3.89 -8.90 4.86
N GLU A 54 3.08 -9.85 5.33
CA GLU A 54 3.51 -10.90 6.27
C GLU A 54 4.56 -11.81 5.63
N LYS A 55 4.39 -12.20 4.36
CA LYS A 55 5.36 -13.01 3.60
C LYS A 55 6.66 -12.27 3.33
N LEU A 56 6.58 -10.97 3.01
CA LEU A 56 7.77 -10.13 2.83
C LEU A 56 8.59 -10.02 4.11
N ASN A 57 7.94 -10.11 5.28
CA ASN A 57 8.54 -10.08 6.61
C ASN A 57 9.67 -9.05 6.76
N LEU A 58 9.44 -7.85 6.24
CA LEU A 58 10.45 -6.80 6.23
C LEU A 58 10.50 -6.10 7.60
N GLU A 59 11.70 -5.85 8.07
CA GLU A 59 11.92 -5.14 9.34
C GLU A 59 11.35 -3.71 9.28
N GLY A 60 10.66 -3.30 10.36
CA GLY A 60 10.06 -1.97 10.47
C GLY A 60 8.64 -1.85 9.91
N TYR A 61 8.08 -2.93 9.35
CA TYR A 61 6.68 -2.93 8.90
C TYR A 61 5.73 -3.37 10.03
N HIS A 62 4.64 -2.62 10.19
CA HIS A 62 3.58 -2.90 11.16
C HIS A 62 2.24 -3.00 10.46
N ILE A 63 1.58 -4.15 10.56
CA ILE A 63 0.28 -4.43 9.95
C ILE A 63 -0.81 -4.29 11.01
N SER A 64 -1.82 -3.46 10.74
CA SER A 64 -3.01 -3.31 11.56
C SER A 64 -4.24 -3.63 10.71
N ARG A 65 -4.98 -4.65 11.09
CA ARG A 65 -6.19 -5.13 10.41
C ARG A 65 -7.43 -4.57 11.10
N GLY A 66 -8.53 -4.38 10.37
CA GLY A 66 -9.81 -3.95 10.93
C GLY A 66 -9.75 -2.58 11.60
N VAL A 67 -8.99 -1.64 11.05
CA VAL A 67 -8.81 -0.30 11.60
C VAL A 67 -10.04 0.58 11.37
N TYR A 68 -10.18 1.62 12.16
CA TYR A 68 -11.29 2.59 12.08
C TYR A 68 -12.69 1.96 12.22
N GLY A 69 -12.79 0.81 12.92
CA GLY A 69 -14.05 0.08 13.06
C GLY A 69 -14.53 -0.64 11.80
N LEU A 70 -13.76 -0.64 10.73
CA LEU A 70 -14.07 -1.26 9.44
C LEU A 70 -13.31 -2.58 9.28
N LYS A 71 -14.02 -3.71 9.20
CA LYS A 71 -13.42 -5.06 9.19
C LYS A 71 -12.43 -5.28 8.05
N THR A 72 -12.73 -4.72 6.89
CA THR A 72 -11.94 -4.86 5.68
C THR A 72 -10.95 -3.70 5.45
N ALA A 73 -10.90 -2.70 6.34
CA ALA A 73 -9.88 -1.68 6.32
C ALA A 73 -8.57 -2.18 6.94
N MET A 74 -7.45 -1.67 6.45
CA MET A 74 -6.13 -1.97 7.00
C MET A 74 -5.23 -0.74 7.00
N ARG A 75 -4.20 -0.80 7.84
CA ARG A 75 -3.11 0.16 7.84
C ARG A 75 -1.79 -0.60 7.95
N ILE A 76 -0.92 -0.39 6.99
CA ILE A 76 0.44 -0.91 7.01
C ILE A 76 1.37 0.29 7.12
N GLU A 77 2.24 0.28 8.13
CA GLU A 77 3.15 1.39 8.40
C GLU A 77 4.59 0.90 8.37
N TYR A 78 5.44 1.69 7.75
CA TYR A 78 6.88 1.64 7.90
C TYR A 78 7.34 2.87 8.67
N ARG A 79 8.13 2.65 9.72
CA ARG A 79 8.64 3.73 10.57
C ARG A 79 10.16 3.69 10.58
N GLN A 80 10.76 4.85 10.38
CA GLN A 80 12.21 5.02 10.42
C GLN A 80 12.60 6.16 11.35
N GLY A 81 13.64 5.92 12.18
CA GLY A 81 14.17 6.90 13.13
C GLY A 81 13.44 6.95 14.47
N PRO A 82 14.06 7.55 15.50
CA PRO A 82 13.59 7.54 16.88
C PRO A 82 12.38 8.44 17.15
N GLY A 83 12.08 9.36 16.27
CA GLY A 83 11.00 10.33 16.42
C GLY A 83 9.83 10.12 15.45
N SER A 84 9.61 8.93 15.00
CA SER A 84 8.67 8.46 13.96
C SER A 84 7.28 9.10 13.96
N GLY A 85 7.13 10.39 13.84
CA GLY A 85 5.83 11.02 13.95
C GLY A 85 5.65 12.37 13.27
N ARG A 86 6.71 12.99 12.77
CA ARG A 86 6.60 14.37 12.26
C ARG A 86 6.17 14.47 10.80
N ARG A 87 6.54 13.52 9.96
CA ARG A 87 6.08 13.48 8.57
C ARG A 87 5.47 12.12 8.26
N VAL A 88 4.25 12.14 7.72
CA VAL A 88 3.56 10.96 7.26
C VAL A 88 3.29 11.11 5.77
N VAL A 89 3.73 10.13 4.99
CA VAL A 89 3.37 9.96 3.59
C VAL A 89 2.43 8.77 3.51
N ALA A 90 1.25 8.95 2.94
CA ALA A 90 0.26 7.90 2.81
C ALA A 90 -0.01 7.56 1.34
N PHE A 91 -0.09 6.26 1.06
CA PHE A 91 -0.60 5.70 -0.18
C PHE A 91 -1.97 5.10 0.10
N ASN A 92 -2.92 5.32 -0.79
CA ASN A 92 -4.28 4.82 -0.64
C ASN A 92 -4.50 3.61 -1.56
N ALA A 93 -5.02 2.53 -1.02
CA ALA A 93 -5.36 1.31 -1.74
C ALA A 93 -6.86 1.06 -1.65
N GLU A 94 -7.54 1.09 -2.78
CA GLU A 94 -8.96 0.80 -2.96
C GLU A 94 -9.09 -0.56 -3.63
N TYR A 95 -10.04 -1.38 -3.21
CA TYR A 95 -10.15 -2.78 -3.68
C TYR A 95 -11.57 -3.32 -3.77
N ASP A 96 -12.59 -2.52 -3.54
CA ASP A 96 -13.97 -2.91 -3.81
C ASP A 96 -14.24 -3.00 -5.31
N ALA A 97 -15.16 -3.87 -5.68
CA ALA A 97 -15.61 -4.11 -7.04
C ALA A 97 -17.04 -3.60 -7.24
N LEU A 98 -17.42 -3.47 -8.50
CA LEU A 98 -18.77 -3.08 -8.90
C LEU A 98 -19.68 -4.31 -9.03
N PRO A 99 -20.97 -4.19 -8.68
CA PRO A 99 -21.93 -5.27 -8.90
C PRO A 99 -21.97 -5.70 -10.37
N GLU A 100 -22.02 -7.00 -10.61
CA GLU A 100 -22.16 -7.65 -11.93
C GLU A 100 -20.99 -7.48 -12.90
N ILE A 101 -20.21 -6.40 -12.81
CA ILE A 101 -19.12 -6.10 -13.76
C ILE A 101 -17.72 -6.20 -13.15
N GLY A 102 -17.61 -6.58 -11.86
CA GLY A 102 -16.34 -6.81 -11.20
C GLY A 102 -15.46 -5.55 -11.10
N HIS A 103 -14.16 -5.71 -11.33
CA HIS A 103 -13.19 -4.62 -11.23
C HIS A 103 -13.14 -3.72 -12.48
N ALA A 104 -14.29 -3.35 -13.05
CA ALA A 104 -14.36 -2.41 -14.16
C ALA A 104 -13.93 -0.97 -13.77
N CYS A 105 -13.97 -0.63 -12.48
CA CYS A 105 -13.43 0.61 -11.91
C CYS A 105 -11.90 0.66 -11.89
N GLY A 106 -11.23 -0.51 -11.94
CA GLY A 106 -9.77 -0.60 -11.91
C GLY A 106 -9.15 -0.58 -10.51
N HIS A 107 -9.91 -0.79 -9.44
CA HIS A 107 -9.40 -0.77 -8.06
C HIS A 107 -8.31 -1.82 -7.81
N ASN A 108 -8.34 -2.97 -8.48
CA ASN A 108 -7.23 -3.92 -8.46
C ASN A 108 -5.90 -3.30 -8.92
N LEU A 109 -5.92 -2.42 -9.92
CA LEU A 109 -4.74 -1.70 -10.41
C LEU A 109 -4.33 -0.57 -9.47
N ILE A 110 -5.31 0.16 -8.91
CA ILE A 110 -5.06 1.22 -7.91
C ILE A 110 -4.37 0.61 -6.68
N THR A 111 -4.90 -0.49 -6.14
CA THR A 111 -4.27 -1.21 -5.03
C THR A 111 -2.85 -1.66 -5.38
N THR A 112 -2.67 -2.31 -6.51
CA THR A 112 -1.35 -2.84 -6.91
C THR A 112 -0.32 -1.73 -7.08
N SER A 113 -0.70 -0.60 -7.69
CA SER A 113 0.19 0.55 -7.86
C SER A 113 0.53 1.22 -6.53
N SER A 114 -0.44 1.34 -5.62
CA SER A 114 -0.23 1.90 -4.27
C SER A 114 0.69 1.02 -3.42
N VAL A 115 0.52 -0.31 -3.48
CA VAL A 115 1.40 -1.28 -2.83
C VAL A 115 2.82 -1.18 -3.38
N ALA A 116 2.97 -1.11 -4.71
CA ALA A 116 4.27 -0.97 -5.36
C ALA A 116 4.97 0.34 -4.94
N ALA A 117 4.26 1.47 -4.95
CA ALA A 117 4.77 2.76 -4.56
C ALA A 117 5.17 2.79 -3.06
N PHE A 118 4.35 2.18 -2.19
CA PHE A 118 4.65 2.05 -0.77
C PHE A 118 5.95 1.27 -0.55
N ILE A 119 6.09 0.07 -1.14
CA ILE A 119 7.29 -0.76 -1.02
C ILE A 119 8.52 0.00 -1.54
N ALA A 120 8.42 0.61 -2.73
CA ALA A 120 9.53 1.33 -3.33
C ALA A 120 9.98 2.51 -2.45
N THR A 121 9.03 3.25 -1.87
CA THR A 121 9.33 4.36 -0.96
C THR A 121 10.03 3.86 0.30
N CYS A 122 9.51 2.83 0.95
CA CYS A 122 10.09 2.27 2.17
C CYS A 122 11.52 1.76 1.92
N GLU A 123 11.73 0.99 0.84
CA GLU A 123 13.04 0.45 0.49
C GLU A 123 14.05 1.55 0.12
N THR A 124 13.60 2.58 -0.58
CA THR A 124 14.44 3.76 -0.90
C THR A 124 14.86 4.47 0.39
N MET A 125 13.94 4.70 1.30
CA MET A 125 14.23 5.34 2.59
C MET A 125 15.20 4.51 3.41
N ARG A 126 14.95 3.21 3.54
CA ARG A 126 15.79 2.27 4.28
C ARG A 126 17.22 2.20 3.74
N SER A 127 17.35 2.13 2.41
CA SER A 127 18.64 1.86 1.76
C SER A 127 19.49 3.11 1.56
N LEU A 128 18.86 4.24 1.22
CA LEU A 128 19.59 5.46 0.85
C LEU A 128 19.62 6.52 1.97
N PHE A 129 18.76 6.38 3.00
CA PHE A 129 18.66 7.34 4.10
C PHE A 129 18.60 6.69 5.48
N PRO A 130 19.47 5.69 5.81
CA PRO A 130 19.30 4.88 7.01
C PRO A 130 19.33 5.66 8.32
N GLU A 131 20.02 6.81 8.37
CA GLU A 131 20.23 7.56 9.62
C GLU A 131 19.55 8.93 9.64
N LYS A 132 18.95 9.40 8.55
CA LYS A 132 18.58 10.81 8.38
C LYS A 132 17.09 11.11 8.35
N ALA A 133 16.23 10.11 8.26
CA ALA A 133 14.83 10.35 8.06
C ALA A 133 13.99 9.94 9.27
N GLU A 134 13.35 10.91 9.89
CA GLU A 134 12.20 10.67 10.76
C GLU A 134 10.95 10.70 9.88
N LEU A 135 10.54 9.53 9.41
CA LEU A 135 9.44 9.38 8.47
C LEU A 135 8.56 8.19 8.84
N THR A 136 7.27 8.39 8.70
CA THR A 136 6.31 7.30 8.66
C THR A 136 5.73 7.22 7.26
N VAL A 137 5.83 6.06 6.62
CA VAL A 137 5.14 5.76 5.36
C VAL A 137 3.97 4.86 5.67
N ARG A 138 2.79 5.17 5.14
CA ARG A 138 1.56 4.41 5.34
C ARG A 138 1.02 3.89 4.03
N LEU A 139 0.54 2.66 4.05
CA LEU A 139 -0.44 2.15 3.09
C LEU A 139 -1.77 2.06 3.83
N LEU A 140 -2.78 2.76 3.34
CA LEU A 140 -4.13 2.73 3.87
C LEU A 140 -5.00 1.91 2.92
N GLY A 141 -5.49 0.77 3.39
CA GLY A 141 -6.52 0.01 2.73
C GLY A 141 -7.89 0.60 3.05
N THR A 142 -8.50 1.20 2.03
CA THR A 142 -9.77 1.92 2.15
C THR A 142 -10.86 1.17 1.40
N PRO A 143 -11.72 0.43 2.11
CA PRO A 143 -12.83 -0.30 1.50
C PRO A 143 -13.94 0.63 1.03
N ALA A 144 -14.89 0.08 0.28
CA ALA A 144 -16.18 0.70 -0.03
C ALA A 144 -16.08 2.11 -0.64
N GLU A 145 -15.23 2.29 -1.64
CA GLU A 145 -15.10 3.55 -2.35
C GLU A 145 -16.36 3.84 -3.17
N GLU A 146 -16.83 2.84 -3.92
CA GLU A 146 -17.94 2.99 -4.88
C GLU A 146 -19.32 3.14 -4.23
N ALA A 147 -19.55 2.56 -3.07
CA ALA A 147 -20.90 2.46 -2.51
C ALA A 147 -21.02 2.69 -1.00
N GLY A 148 -20.03 3.25 -0.34
CA GLY A 148 -20.10 3.32 1.12
C GLY A 148 -19.38 4.48 1.78
N GLY A 149 -18.47 5.12 1.05
CA GLY A 149 -17.74 6.28 1.56
C GLY A 149 -16.91 5.97 2.82
N ALA A 150 -16.30 4.80 2.91
CA ALA A 150 -15.53 4.39 4.08
C ALA A 150 -14.42 5.39 4.45
N LYS A 151 -13.85 6.11 3.48
CA LYS A 151 -12.88 7.16 3.74
C LYS A 151 -13.41 8.27 4.64
N VAL A 152 -14.70 8.59 4.55
CA VAL A 152 -15.34 9.56 5.45
C VAL A 152 -15.37 9.03 6.88
N GLN A 153 -15.73 7.75 7.05
CA GLN A 153 -15.73 7.09 8.36
C GLN A 153 -14.33 6.99 8.98
N MET A 154 -13.29 6.91 8.14
CA MET A 154 -11.90 6.85 8.60
C MET A 154 -11.36 8.20 9.09
N LEU A 155 -12.08 9.30 8.88
CA LEU A 155 -11.72 10.65 9.34
C LEU A 155 -12.39 11.02 10.69
N GLU A 156 -13.42 10.30 11.09
CA GLU A 156 -14.14 10.46 12.35
C GLU A 156 -13.45 9.68 13.48
#